data_8b1069d7acf5905418e5769fee62e679
#
_entry.id   8b1069d7acf5905418e5769fee62e679
#
_cell.length_a   1.000
_cell.length_b   1.000
_cell.length_c   1.000
_cell.angle_alpha   90.00
_cell.angle_beta   90.00
_cell.angle_gamma   90.00
#
_symmetry.space_group_name_H-M   'P 1'
#
loop_
_entity.id
_entity.type
_entity.pdbx_description
1 polymer ?
#
loop_
_entity_poly.entity_id
_entity_poly.type
_entity_poly.pdbx_seq_one_letter_code
_entity_poly.pdbx_strand_id
1 'polypeptide(L)'
;TYTLAVANAGPVNAENTVLSDPLPDALASPEVSLDGGRSFQPWAGTLALGTLLPGQAQTILLRGTVRASADALLINTATVQSDTPDPNPDNNTDTEELPVQLAADLAITKLGSPSPVSAGGLLTYTLDLTNLGPADAQNVSLTDPLPPPLSDGAYSLDNGGTWQPWTGS
;
A
#
# COMPACT_ATOMS: atom_id res chain seq x y z
N THR A 1 -4.66 6.58 8.34
CA THR A 1 -5.15 7.97 8.47
C THR A 1 -4.21 8.74 9.37
N TYR A 2 -3.76 9.92 8.95
CA TYR A 2 -3.06 10.91 9.75
C TYR A 2 -4.05 11.94 10.27
N THR A 3 -3.80 12.44 11.46
CA THR A 3 -4.53 13.56 12.05
C THR A 3 -3.56 14.70 12.29
N LEU A 4 -3.77 15.81 11.61
CA LEU A 4 -2.95 17.01 11.73
C LEU A 4 -3.71 18.07 12.51
N ALA A 5 -3.08 18.66 13.51
CA ALA A 5 -3.62 19.78 14.26
C ALA A 5 -2.75 21.02 14.01
N VAL A 6 -3.30 21.99 13.30
CA VAL A 6 -2.64 23.28 13.05
C VAL A 6 -3.25 24.32 13.97
N ALA A 7 -2.41 25.05 14.73
CA ALA A 7 -2.88 26.05 15.67
C ALA A 7 -2.01 27.31 15.61
N ASN A 8 -2.65 28.47 15.75
CA ASN A 8 -1.95 29.75 15.99
C ASN A 8 -1.88 30.03 17.50
N ALA A 9 -0.72 29.74 18.10
CA ALA A 9 -0.46 30.01 19.51
C ALA A 9 0.06 31.44 19.77
N GLY A 10 0.28 32.24 18.70
CA GLY A 10 0.77 33.60 18.77
C GLY A 10 -0.31 34.61 19.15
N PRO A 11 0.08 35.86 19.48
CA PRO A 11 -0.84 36.91 19.84
C PRO A 11 -1.46 37.64 18.64
N VAL A 12 -1.01 37.38 17.43
CA VAL A 12 -1.48 38.06 16.20
C VAL A 12 -1.99 37.03 15.20
N ASN A 13 -2.73 37.49 14.20
CA ASN A 13 -3.21 36.61 13.10
C ASN A 13 -2.04 36.00 12.34
N ALA A 14 -2.13 34.72 12.04
CA ALA A 14 -1.29 34.06 11.05
C ALA A 14 -1.97 34.18 9.68
N GLU A 15 -1.46 35.09 8.85
CA GLU A 15 -2.05 35.41 7.54
C GLU A 15 -1.56 34.45 6.47
N ASN A 16 -2.44 34.10 5.52
CA ASN A 16 -2.15 33.22 4.38
C ASN A 16 -1.50 31.90 4.80
N THR A 17 -2.00 31.29 5.87
CA THR A 17 -1.49 30.01 6.38
C THR A 17 -1.67 28.89 5.36
N VAL A 18 -0.62 28.15 5.11
CA VAL A 18 -0.60 26.97 4.20
C VAL A 18 -0.03 25.76 4.92
N LEU A 19 -0.75 24.65 4.86
CA LEU A 19 -0.29 23.33 5.24
C LEU A 19 0.31 22.64 4.01
N SER A 20 1.47 22.04 4.15
CA SER A 20 2.12 21.17 3.15
C SER A 20 2.39 19.81 3.77
N ASP A 21 1.93 18.76 3.13
CA ASP A 21 2.13 17.37 3.55
C ASP A 21 2.21 16.48 2.30
N PRO A 22 3.40 16.36 1.69
CA PRO A 22 3.63 15.47 0.56
C PRO A 22 3.64 14.02 1.02
N LEU A 23 2.46 13.39 1.06
CA LEU A 23 2.33 12.00 1.50
C LEU A 23 3.26 11.06 0.73
N PRO A 24 3.84 10.04 1.39
CA PRO A 24 4.73 9.08 0.73
C PRO A 24 4.04 8.33 -0.41
N ASP A 25 4.79 8.04 -1.48
CA ASP A 25 4.31 7.32 -2.68
C ASP A 25 3.73 5.93 -2.36
N ALA A 26 4.10 5.38 -1.22
CA ALA A 26 3.53 4.14 -0.69
C ALA A 26 2.05 4.25 -0.31
N LEU A 27 1.47 5.47 -0.24
CA LEU A 27 0.04 5.71 -0.03
C LEU A 27 -0.65 5.99 -1.37
N ALA A 28 -1.54 5.09 -1.77
CA ALA A 28 -2.39 5.27 -2.95
C ALA A 28 -3.66 6.07 -2.61
N SER A 29 -4.17 6.79 -3.61
CA SER A 29 -5.44 7.53 -3.53
C SER A 29 -5.53 8.42 -2.29
N PRO A 30 -4.59 9.36 -2.09
CA PRO A 30 -4.61 10.22 -0.92
C PRO A 30 -5.81 11.16 -0.94
N GLU A 31 -6.44 11.31 0.21
CA GLU A 31 -7.63 12.14 0.42
C GLU A 31 -7.54 12.96 1.71
N VAL A 32 -8.21 14.10 1.73
CA VAL A 32 -8.28 15.02 2.87
C VAL A 32 -9.73 15.22 3.33
N SER A 33 -9.92 15.37 4.65
CA SER A 33 -11.17 15.79 5.26
C SER A 33 -10.94 16.98 6.20
N LEU A 34 -11.84 17.98 6.11
CA LEU A 34 -11.86 19.18 6.94
C LEU A 34 -13.07 19.23 7.88
N ASP A 35 -13.90 18.20 7.86
CA ASP A 35 -15.18 18.11 8.57
C ASP A 35 -15.24 16.95 9.58
N GLY A 36 -14.07 16.53 10.06
CA GLY A 36 -13.95 15.44 11.03
C GLY A 36 -14.23 14.05 10.43
N GLY A 37 -13.96 13.87 9.13
CA GLY A 37 -14.10 12.58 8.46
C GLY A 37 -15.49 12.30 7.88
N ARG A 38 -16.39 13.30 7.83
CA ARG A 38 -17.72 13.13 7.24
C ARG A 38 -17.68 13.11 5.71
N SER A 39 -16.77 13.91 5.12
CA SER A 39 -16.49 13.88 3.69
C SER A 39 -14.98 13.91 3.42
N PHE A 40 -14.58 13.35 2.27
CA PHE A 40 -13.19 13.32 1.82
C PHE A 40 -13.09 13.80 0.38
N GLN A 41 -12.00 14.50 0.07
CA GLN A 41 -11.66 14.99 -1.26
C GLN A 41 -10.23 14.58 -1.61
N PRO A 42 -9.87 14.47 -2.90
CA PRO A 42 -8.50 14.16 -3.29
C PRO A 42 -7.49 15.14 -2.66
N TRP A 43 -6.40 14.60 -2.14
CA TRP A 43 -5.31 15.38 -1.56
C TRP A 43 -4.26 15.72 -2.62
N ALA A 44 -3.87 16.99 -2.70
CA ALA A 44 -2.90 17.49 -3.67
C ALA A 44 -1.52 17.85 -3.05
N GLY A 45 -1.29 17.47 -1.77
CA GLY A 45 -0.04 17.73 -1.06
C GLY A 45 0.01 19.06 -0.32
N THR A 46 -0.90 20.00 -0.59
CA THR A 46 -0.98 21.31 0.07
C THR A 46 -2.42 21.76 0.29
N LEU A 47 -2.64 22.58 1.32
CA LEU A 47 -3.94 23.14 1.66
C LEU A 47 -3.78 24.58 2.17
N ALA A 48 -4.45 25.53 1.51
CA ALA A 48 -4.57 26.88 2.04
C ALA A 48 -5.60 26.91 3.17
N LEU A 49 -5.15 27.27 4.37
CA LEU A 49 -6.00 27.41 5.58
C LEU A 49 -6.53 28.83 5.76
N GLY A 50 -5.95 29.79 5.02
CA GLY A 50 -6.28 31.20 5.15
C GLY A 50 -5.70 31.82 6.42
N THR A 51 -6.44 32.75 7.02
CA THR A 51 -6.03 33.41 8.27
C THR A 51 -6.44 32.61 9.48
N LEU A 52 -5.46 32.26 10.35
CA LEU A 52 -5.74 31.68 11.67
C LEU A 52 -5.64 32.78 12.74
N LEU A 53 -6.74 32.99 13.46
CA LEU A 53 -6.78 33.97 14.57
C LEU A 53 -5.97 33.45 15.77
N PRO A 54 -5.52 34.35 16.69
CA PRO A 54 -4.89 33.93 17.93
C PRO A 54 -5.72 32.91 18.70
N GLY A 55 -5.10 31.78 19.07
CA GLY A 55 -5.76 30.67 19.76
C GLY A 55 -6.64 29.79 18.88
N GLN A 56 -6.78 30.08 17.60
CA GLN A 56 -7.52 29.24 16.66
C GLN A 56 -6.73 27.98 16.33
N ALA A 57 -7.43 26.84 16.29
CA ALA A 57 -6.90 25.57 15.83
C ALA A 57 -7.82 24.94 14.78
N GLN A 58 -7.24 24.19 13.86
CA GLN A 58 -7.95 23.42 12.84
C GLN A 58 -7.40 22.00 12.79
N THR A 59 -8.31 21.01 12.77
CA THR A 59 -7.96 19.60 12.60
C THR A 59 -8.21 19.17 11.16
N ILE A 60 -7.21 18.54 10.55
CA ILE A 60 -7.24 18.02 9.20
C ILE A 60 -6.98 16.52 9.27
N LEU A 61 -7.78 15.72 8.58
CA LEU A 61 -7.55 14.28 8.43
C LEU A 61 -7.03 13.99 7.02
N LEU A 62 -5.90 13.30 6.93
CA LEU A 62 -5.37 12.77 5.68
C LEU A 62 -5.43 11.24 5.71
N ARG A 63 -5.86 10.61 4.62
CA ARG A 63 -5.87 9.16 4.50
C ARG A 63 -5.40 8.72 3.11
N GLY A 64 -4.96 7.47 3.04
CA GLY A 64 -4.63 6.78 1.80
C GLY A 64 -4.59 5.28 2.06
N THR A 65 -4.51 4.48 1.01
CA THR A 65 -4.34 3.03 1.10
C THR A 65 -2.87 2.70 0.98
N VAL A 66 -2.33 1.96 1.94
CA VAL A 66 -0.94 1.48 1.88
C VAL A 66 -0.82 0.46 0.73
N ARG A 67 0.14 0.67 -0.17
CA ARG A 67 0.41 -0.25 -1.29
C ARG A 67 1.00 -1.56 -0.79
N ALA A 68 0.71 -2.66 -1.47
CA ALA A 68 1.29 -3.98 -1.17
C ALA A 68 2.82 -4.02 -1.33
N SER A 69 3.38 -3.10 -2.12
CA SER A 69 4.83 -2.90 -2.32
C SER A 69 5.44 -1.83 -1.43
N ALA A 70 4.74 -1.40 -0.37
CA ALA A 70 5.27 -0.38 0.56
C ALA A 70 6.53 -0.88 1.28
N ASP A 71 7.39 0.08 1.68
CA ASP A 71 8.51 -0.21 2.56
C ASP A 71 8.04 -0.58 3.98
N ALA A 72 8.94 -1.19 4.77
CA ALA A 72 8.64 -1.59 6.15
C ALA A 72 8.36 -0.41 7.10
N LEU A 73 8.67 0.81 6.69
CA LEU A 73 8.45 2.03 7.45
C LEU A 73 7.89 3.11 6.52
N LEU A 74 6.76 3.70 6.90
CA LEU A 74 6.22 4.91 6.30
C LEU A 74 6.67 6.11 7.12
N ILE A 75 7.38 7.04 6.48
CA ILE A 75 7.79 8.31 7.07
C ILE A 75 7.00 9.42 6.38
N ASN A 76 6.27 10.21 7.16
CA ASN A 76 5.50 11.33 6.66
C ASN A 76 5.84 12.60 7.42
N THR A 77 6.09 13.70 6.72
CA THR A 77 6.44 15.00 7.31
C THR A 77 5.48 16.06 6.81
N ALA A 78 4.81 16.71 7.74
CA ALA A 78 3.96 17.87 7.48
C ALA A 78 4.62 19.16 7.93
N THR A 79 4.39 20.24 7.19
CA THR A 79 4.86 21.59 7.52
C THR A 79 3.74 22.60 7.40
N VAL A 80 3.76 23.63 8.26
CA VAL A 80 2.85 24.79 8.17
C VAL A 80 3.66 26.07 8.03
N GLN A 81 3.18 27.00 7.21
CA GLN A 81 3.79 28.31 6.99
C GLN A 81 2.72 29.39 6.94
N SER A 82 3.11 30.63 7.29
CA SER A 82 2.26 31.82 7.11
C SER A 82 3.12 33.01 6.66
N ASP A 83 2.47 34.05 6.12
CA ASP A 83 3.15 35.31 5.80
C ASP A 83 3.49 36.11 7.05
N THR A 84 2.83 35.82 8.18
CA THR A 84 3.15 36.45 9.46
C THR A 84 4.39 35.77 10.06
N PRO A 85 5.41 36.54 10.45
CA PRO A 85 6.60 35.96 11.10
C PRO A 85 6.25 35.16 12.34
N ASP A 86 6.76 33.92 12.39
CA ASP A 86 6.59 33.03 13.51
C ASP A 86 7.83 33.10 14.45
N PRO A 87 7.65 33.43 15.73
CA PRO A 87 8.78 33.51 16.68
C PRO A 87 9.32 32.13 17.08
N ASN A 88 8.61 31.04 16.79
CA ASN A 88 9.01 29.67 17.08
C ASN A 88 8.82 28.74 15.90
N PRO A 89 9.62 28.86 14.83
CA PRO A 89 9.45 28.04 13.61
C PRO A 89 9.74 26.56 13.79
N ASP A 90 10.37 26.15 14.90
CA ASP A 90 10.72 24.74 15.16
C ASP A 90 9.48 23.85 15.40
N ASN A 91 8.33 24.42 15.77
CA ASN A 91 7.08 23.70 15.93
C ASN A 91 6.19 23.68 14.67
N ASN A 92 6.69 24.22 13.57
CA ASN A 92 5.96 24.27 12.29
C ASN A 92 6.14 23.02 11.43
N THR A 93 6.90 22.06 11.89
CA THR A 93 7.15 20.79 11.19
C THR A 93 6.99 19.63 12.16
N ASP A 94 6.29 18.58 11.71
CA ASP A 94 6.15 17.35 12.48
C ASP A 94 6.28 16.13 11.55
N THR A 95 6.87 15.06 12.06
CA THR A 95 7.16 13.83 11.33
C THR A 95 6.61 12.63 12.08
N GLU A 96 5.84 11.81 11.39
CA GLU A 96 5.31 10.55 11.90
C GLU A 96 5.97 9.37 11.20
N GLU A 97 6.40 8.37 11.97
CA GLU A 97 6.99 7.12 11.50
C GLU A 97 6.07 5.96 11.86
N LEU A 98 5.55 5.27 10.84
CA LEU A 98 4.62 4.17 11.00
C LEU A 98 5.21 2.87 10.45
N PRO A 99 5.43 1.83 11.29
CA PRO A 99 5.84 0.52 10.79
C PRO A 99 4.74 -0.12 9.95
N VAL A 100 5.13 -0.69 8.80
CA VAL A 100 4.24 -1.43 7.90
C VAL A 100 4.45 -2.93 8.10
N GLN A 101 3.38 -3.67 8.31
CA GLN A 101 3.43 -5.12 8.36
C GLN A 101 3.55 -5.68 6.94
N LEU A 102 4.73 -6.20 6.59
CA LEU A 102 5.01 -6.87 5.34
C LEU A 102 4.86 -8.38 5.55
N ALA A 103 3.75 -8.96 5.12
CA ALA A 103 3.50 -10.39 5.20
C ALA A 103 2.88 -10.89 3.90
N ALA A 104 3.59 -11.77 3.18
CA ALA A 104 3.03 -12.57 2.11
C ALA A 104 2.56 -13.92 2.70
N ASP A 105 1.45 -14.45 2.21
CA ASP A 105 0.88 -15.73 2.62
C ASP A 105 0.58 -16.56 1.36
N LEU A 106 1.53 -17.39 0.95
CA LEU A 106 1.40 -18.21 -0.24
C LEU A 106 0.59 -19.48 0.06
N ALA A 107 -0.46 -19.67 -0.73
CA ALA A 107 -1.25 -20.88 -0.75
C ALA A 107 -1.15 -21.57 -2.11
N ILE A 108 -1.17 -22.91 -2.12
CA ILE A 108 -1.21 -23.72 -3.33
C ILE A 108 -2.29 -24.79 -3.21
N THR A 109 -3.04 -25.00 -4.30
CA THR A 109 -3.88 -26.17 -4.48
C THR A 109 -3.43 -26.96 -5.69
N LYS A 110 -3.61 -28.30 -5.67
CA LYS A 110 -3.24 -29.19 -6.78
C LYS A 110 -4.34 -30.20 -7.01
N LEU A 111 -4.84 -30.26 -8.24
CA LEU A 111 -5.87 -31.19 -8.68
C LEU A 111 -5.41 -31.98 -9.89
N GLY A 112 -5.64 -33.29 -9.89
CA GLY A 112 -5.34 -34.19 -11.01
C GLY A 112 -6.59 -34.57 -11.79
N SER A 113 -6.51 -34.57 -13.14
CA SER A 113 -7.60 -34.98 -14.01
C SER A 113 -7.06 -35.76 -15.22
N PRO A 114 -7.73 -36.87 -15.64
CA PRO A 114 -8.93 -37.47 -15.04
C PRO A 114 -8.62 -38.21 -13.72
N SER A 115 -9.66 -38.44 -12.92
CA SER A 115 -9.57 -39.27 -11.70
C SER A 115 -10.73 -40.27 -11.71
N PRO A 116 -10.47 -41.60 -11.77
CA PRO A 116 -9.14 -42.23 -11.90
C PRO A 116 -8.50 -42.01 -13.28
N VAL A 117 -7.16 -42.05 -13.31
CA VAL A 117 -6.38 -42.05 -14.56
C VAL A 117 -6.09 -43.50 -14.97
N SER A 118 -6.17 -43.79 -16.28
CA SER A 118 -5.82 -45.09 -16.84
C SER A 118 -4.32 -45.21 -17.08
N ALA A 119 -3.76 -46.43 -16.93
CA ALA A 119 -2.36 -46.66 -17.31
C ALA A 119 -2.12 -46.31 -18.80
N GLY A 120 -1.08 -45.54 -19.08
CA GLY A 120 -0.77 -45.00 -20.41
C GLY A 120 -1.64 -43.80 -20.81
N GLY A 121 -2.58 -43.37 -19.99
CA GLY A 121 -3.41 -42.20 -20.24
C GLY A 121 -2.71 -40.87 -19.87
N LEU A 122 -3.16 -39.80 -20.49
CA LEU A 122 -2.72 -38.44 -20.15
C LEU A 122 -3.30 -38.04 -18.76
N LEU A 123 -2.44 -37.52 -17.91
CA LEU A 123 -2.82 -36.91 -16.64
C LEU A 123 -2.43 -35.43 -16.66
N THR A 124 -3.36 -34.58 -16.32
CA THR A 124 -3.13 -33.15 -16.17
C THR A 124 -3.27 -32.77 -14.71
N TYR A 125 -2.30 -32.08 -14.15
CA TYR A 125 -2.42 -31.40 -12.87
C TYR A 125 -2.73 -29.92 -13.10
N THR A 126 -3.71 -29.41 -12.37
CA THR A 126 -3.96 -27.98 -12.23
C THR A 126 -3.42 -27.52 -10.89
N LEU A 127 -2.55 -26.54 -10.91
CA LEU A 127 -1.98 -25.93 -9.70
C LEU A 127 -2.44 -24.47 -9.64
N ASP A 128 -3.17 -24.10 -8.58
CA ASP A 128 -3.56 -22.72 -8.34
C ASP A 128 -2.69 -22.17 -7.20
N LEU A 129 -1.92 -21.11 -7.51
CA LEU A 129 -1.09 -20.40 -6.55
C LEU A 129 -1.73 -19.06 -6.23
N THR A 130 -1.85 -18.75 -4.95
CA THR A 130 -2.47 -17.51 -4.47
C THR A 130 -1.61 -16.90 -3.37
N ASN A 131 -1.46 -15.57 -3.40
CA ASN A 131 -0.96 -14.82 -2.27
C ASN A 131 -2.16 -14.28 -1.48
N LEU A 132 -2.37 -14.80 -0.28
CA LEU A 132 -3.44 -14.40 0.66
C LEU A 132 -2.98 -13.28 1.60
N GLY A 133 -1.70 -12.94 1.57
CA GLY A 133 -1.12 -11.91 2.44
C GLY A 133 -1.36 -10.49 1.93
N PRO A 134 -1.20 -9.49 2.80
CA PRO A 134 -1.36 -8.08 2.44
C PRO A 134 -0.20 -7.51 1.62
N ALA A 135 0.99 -8.15 1.63
CA ALA A 135 2.16 -7.68 0.92
C ALA A 135 2.48 -8.55 -0.31
N ASP A 136 3.26 -8.00 -1.23
CA ASP A 136 3.73 -8.71 -2.41
C ASP A 136 4.64 -9.88 -2.02
N ALA A 137 4.42 -11.06 -2.62
CA ALA A 137 5.33 -12.19 -2.51
C ALA A 137 6.45 -12.04 -3.55
N GLN A 138 7.68 -11.85 -3.07
CA GLN A 138 8.85 -11.67 -3.92
C GLN A 138 9.55 -13.00 -4.21
N ASN A 139 10.13 -13.13 -5.43
CA ASN A 139 10.95 -14.29 -5.83
C ASN A 139 10.23 -15.64 -5.63
N VAL A 140 8.95 -15.70 -5.99
CA VAL A 140 8.15 -16.93 -5.86
C VAL A 140 8.67 -17.99 -6.82
N SER A 141 8.91 -19.20 -6.32
CA SER A 141 9.28 -20.37 -7.11
C SER A 141 8.34 -21.53 -6.86
N LEU A 142 8.05 -22.31 -7.88
CA LEU A 142 7.26 -23.52 -7.81
C LEU A 142 8.16 -24.73 -8.08
N THR A 143 8.10 -25.71 -7.19
CA THR A 143 8.77 -27.01 -7.36
C THR A 143 7.73 -28.12 -7.27
N ASP A 144 7.67 -28.96 -8.31
CA ASP A 144 6.76 -30.11 -8.36
C ASP A 144 7.44 -31.27 -9.11
N PRO A 145 8.25 -32.11 -8.45
CA PRO A 145 8.88 -33.23 -9.06
C PRO A 145 7.82 -34.24 -9.51
N LEU A 146 7.88 -34.62 -10.79
CA LEU A 146 6.96 -35.62 -11.31
C LEU A 146 7.21 -36.99 -10.62
N PRO A 147 6.15 -37.64 -10.11
CA PRO A 147 6.30 -38.95 -9.53
C PRO A 147 6.59 -39.99 -10.63
N PRO A 148 7.52 -40.95 -10.43
CA PRO A 148 7.60 -42.12 -11.29
C PRO A 148 6.24 -42.85 -11.21
N PRO A 149 5.59 -43.23 -12.29
CA PRO A 149 6.01 -43.50 -13.65
C PRO A 149 5.61 -42.40 -14.67
N LEU A 150 5.43 -41.16 -14.26
CA LEU A 150 5.17 -40.08 -15.22
C LEU A 150 6.45 -39.71 -15.96
N SER A 151 6.36 -39.57 -17.31
CA SER A 151 7.43 -39.13 -18.17
C SER A 151 6.97 -37.94 -19.02
N ASP A 152 7.93 -37.25 -19.64
CA ASP A 152 7.65 -36.20 -20.64
C ASP A 152 6.72 -35.09 -20.10
N GLY A 153 6.94 -34.66 -18.86
CA GLY A 153 6.16 -33.60 -18.26
C GLY A 153 6.28 -32.29 -19.02
N ALA A 154 5.16 -31.57 -19.11
CA ALA A 154 5.10 -30.23 -19.67
C ALA A 154 4.20 -29.36 -18.81
N TYR A 155 4.43 -28.04 -18.80
CA TYR A 155 3.60 -27.08 -18.12
C TYR A 155 3.06 -26.00 -19.06
N SER A 156 1.95 -25.41 -18.68
CA SER A 156 1.30 -24.28 -19.35
C SER A 156 0.94 -23.21 -18.34
N LEU A 157 1.17 -21.94 -18.69
CA LEU A 157 0.76 -20.77 -17.90
C LEU A 157 -0.43 -20.03 -18.52
N ASP A 158 -0.99 -20.54 -19.61
CA ASP A 158 -2.06 -19.91 -20.39
C ASP A 158 -3.25 -20.88 -20.60
N ASN A 159 -3.59 -21.66 -19.56
CA ASN A 159 -4.68 -22.63 -19.59
C ASN A 159 -4.60 -23.67 -20.71
N GLY A 160 -3.39 -24.12 -21.04
CA GLY A 160 -3.19 -25.15 -22.05
C GLY A 160 -3.06 -24.63 -23.49
N GLY A 161 -2.95 -23.32 -23.69
CA GLY A 161 -2.73 -22.71 -24.99
C GLY A 161 -1.34 -23.01 -25.55
N THR A 162 -0.31 -22.96 -24.70
CA THR A 162 1.06 -23.32 -25.02
C THR A 162 1.66 -24.22 -23.93
N TRP A 163 2.56 -25.13 -24.33
CA TRP A 163 3.19 -26.08 -23.42
C TRP A 163 4.71 -26.03 -23.53
N GLN A 164 5.38 -26.05 -22.38
CA GLN A 164 6.84 -26.08 -22.29
C GLN A 164 7.29 -27.29 -21.46
N PRO A 165 8.49 -27.88 -21.74
CA PRO A 165 9.00 -28.99 -20.95
C PRO A 165 9.11 -28.63 -19.48
N TRP A 166 8.64 -29.52 -18.60
CA TRP A 166 8.75 -29.38 -17.16
C TRP A 166 9.94 -30.18 -16.62
N THR A 167 10.84 -29.51 -15.90
CA THR A 167 12.06 -30.12 -15.33
C THR A 167 11.95 -30.40 -13.82
N GLY A 168 10.82 -30.05 -13.21
CA GLY A 168 10.56 -30.24 -11.76
C GLY A 168 10.71 -28.96 -10.94
N SER A 169 11.17 -27.86 -11.52
CA SER A 169 11.28 -26.54 -10.89
C SER A 169 11.35 -25.45 -11.95
#